data_db819af8eff39b81c797a4a5b7554fbe
#
_entry.id   db819af8eff39b81c797a4a5b7554fbe
#
_cell.length_a   1.000
_cell.length_b   1.000
_cell.length_c   1.000
_cell.angle_alpha   90.00
_cell.angle_beta   90.00
_cell.angle_gamma   90.00
#
_symmetry.space_group_name_H-M   'P 1'
#
loop_
_entity.id
_entity.type
_entity.pdbx_description
1 polymer ?
#
loop_
_entity_poly.entity_id
_entity_poly.type
_entity_poly.pdbx_seq_one_letter_code
_entity_poly.pdbx_strand_id
1 'polypeptide(L)'
;MSHSSTQVRRVYDPLLRALHWVIALSVVLLIASSQLAEAFEHGPYETAIWNLHILAGYGLTAALMARLLWGLVGPASARWQDLWHPAVWKDSLKRLRLPNAHRVGHDPIASLAYLFAYGVMTLMVVSGLGLAASEFQAGPLAAWLGNAGWLEDVLEDPHEAGFVLMLGFVGLHMAALVFHQLRGERVAQSMVTGKQYLDAERGVQHD
;
A
#
# COMPACT_ATOMS: atom_id res chain seq x y z
N MET A 1 -42.48 5.83 -0.22
CA MET A 1 -41.27 5.05 0.06
C MET A 1 -40.46 5.02 -1.22
N SER A 2 -39.50 5.93 -1.35
CA SER A 2 -38.62 6.03 -2.54
C SER A 2 -37.59 4.91 -2.44
N HIS A 3 -37.65 3.95 -3.36
CA HIS A 3 -36.62 2.92 -3.45
C HIS A 3 -35.35 3.57 -4.00
N SER A 4 -34.40 3.88 -3.14
CA SER A 4 -33.03 4.23 -3.52
C SER A 4 -32.44 3.13 -4.38
N SER A 5 -32.33 3.34 -5.68
CA SER A 5 -31.72 2.37 -6.59
C SER A 5 -30.18 2.48 -6.43
N THR A 6 -29.61 1.51 -5.75
CA THR A 6 -28.13 1.38 -5.65
C THR A 6 -27.60 0.89 -6.99
N GLN A 7 -26.78 1.69 -7.68
CA GLN A 7 -26.05 1.24 -8.85
C GLN A 7 -24.81 0.46 -8.44
N VAL A 8 -24.71 -0.78 -8.93
CA VAL A 8 -23.55 -1.64 -8.69
C VAL A 8 -22.67 -1.63 -9.93
N ARG A 9 -21.45 -1.12 -9.82
CA ARG A 9 -20.46 -1.09 -10.91
C ARG A 9 -19.25 -1.94 -10.56
N ARG A 10 -18.80 -2.78 -11.49
CA ARG A 10 -17.52 -3.50 -11.34
C ARG A 10 -16.39 -2.52 -11.64
N VAL A 11 -15.53 -2.23 -10.64
CA VAL A 11 -14.47 -1.20 -10.73
C VAL A 11 -13.08 -1.83 -10.65
N TYR A 12 -12.87 -2.83 -9.77
CA TYR A 12 -11.56 -3.42 -9.55
C TYR A 12 -11.44 -4.79 -10.19
N ASP A 13 -10.38 -4.98 -10.99
CA ASP A 13 -10.09 -6.26 -11.62
C ASP A 13 -9.57 -7.30 -10.59
N PRO A 14 -9.69 -8.61 -10.88
CA PRO A 14 -9.29 -9.66 -9.92
C PRO A 14 -7.80 -9.63 -9.57
N LEU A 15 -6.91 -9.31 -10.53
CA LEU A 15 -5.47 -9.30 -10.30
C LEU A 15 -5.07 -8.13 -9.40
N LEU A 16 -5.63 -6.93 -9.62
CA LEU A 16 -5.41 -5.78 -8.75
C LEU A 16 -5.79 -6.11 -7.30
N ARG A 17 -6.93 -6.79 -7.09
CA ARG A 17 -7.38 -7.21 -5.75
C ARG A 17 -6.47 -8.26 -5.14
N ALA A 18 -6.07 -9.26 -5.91
CA ALA A 18 -5.14 -10.29 -5.44
C ALA A 18 -3.80 -9.67 -5.01
N LEU A 19 -3.23 -8.79 -5.83
CA LEU A 19 -1.99 -8.07 -5.51
C LEU A 19 -2.15 -7.20 -4.26
N HIS A 20 -3.28 -6.51 -4.10
CA HIS A 20 -3.56 -5.74 -2.88
C HIS A 20 -3.52 -6.64 -1.63
N TRP A 21 -4.17 -7.80 -1.66
CA TRP A 21 -4.21 -8.71 -0.51
C TRP A 21 -2.85 -9.34 -0.21
N VAL A 22 -2.07 -9.68 -1.25
CA VAL A 22 -0.70 -10.19 -1.05
C VAL A 22 0.19 -9.11 -0.43
N ILE A 23 0.14 -7.87 -0.92
CA ILE A 23 0.87 -6.73 -0.34
C ILE A 23 0.43 -6.50 1.11
N ALA A 24 -0.87 -6.44 1.37
CA ALA A 24 -1.40 -6.20 2.73
C ALA A 24 -0.95 -7.30 3.72
N LEU A 25 -1.04 -8.57 3.31
CA LEU A 25 -0.58 -9.68 4.14
C LEU A 25 0.93 -9.62 4.39
N SER A 26 1.73 -9.33 3.35
CA SER A 26 3.18 -9.18 3.48
C SER A 26 3.53 -8.04 4.45
N VAL A 27 2.88 -6.88 4.35
CA VAL A 27 3.10 -5.75 5.25
C VAL A 27 2.74 -6.11 6.69
N VAL A 28 1.61 -6.78 6.93
CA VAL A 28 1.22 -7.24 8.28
C VAL A 28 2.26 -8.22 8.84
N LEU A 29 2.73 -9.19 8.03
CA LEU A 29 3.75 -10.15 8.45
C LEU A 29 5.09 -9.46 8.75
N LEU A 30 5.48 -8.46 7.95
CA LEU A 30 6.71 -7.69 8.16
C LEU A 30 6.64 -6.87 9.45
N ILE A 31 5.55 -6.17 9.72
CA ILE A 31 5.33 -5.43 10.97
C ILE A 31 5.33 -6.41 12.16
N ALA A 32 4.61 -7.50 12.07
CA ALA A 32 4.52 -8.47 13.15
C ALA A 32 5.87 -9.14 13.44
N SER A 33 6.60 -9.54 12.41
CA SER A 33 7.90 -10.21 12.58
C SER A 33 8.97 -9.28 13.11
N SER A 34 9.02 -8.00 12.72
CA SER A 34 9.98 -7.05 13.30
C SER A 34 9.73 -6.84 14.80
N GLN A 35 8.46 -6.64 15.20
CA GLN A 35 8.11 -6.47 16.62
C GLN A 35 8.34 -7.76 17.43
N LEU A 36 8.11 -8.93 16.85
CA LEU A 36 8.42 -10.20 17.49
C LEU A 36 9.93 -10.43 17.61
N ALA A 37 10.73 -10.06 16.61
CA ALA A 37 12.18 -10.19 16.66
C ALA A 37 12.77 -9.33 17.80
N GLU A 38 12.31 -8.08 17.93
CA GLU A 38 12.68 -7.21 19.04
C GLU A 38 12.27 -7.77 20.41
N ALA A 39 11.03 -8.30 20.53
CA ALA A 39 10.54 -8.87 21.77
C ALA A 39 11.24 -10.17 22.20
N PHE A 40 11.80 -10.91 21.24
CA PHE A 40 12.52 -12.18 21.45
C PHE A 40 14.03 -12.05 21.15
N GLU A 41 14.57 -10.86 21.23
CA GLU A 41 16.00 -10.59 21.05
C GLU A 41 16.83 -11.50 21.98
N HIS A 42 17.89 -12.10 21.44
CA HIS A 42 18.74 -13.10 22.11
C HIS A 42 18.00 -14.41 22.50
N GLY A 43 16.76 -14.60 22.02
CA GLY A 43 15.97 -15.81 22.24
C GLY A 43 16.22 -16.92 21.21
N PRO A 44 15.76 -18.16 21.50
CA PRO A 44 15.99 -19.30 20.61
C PRO A 44 15.25 -19.21 19.27
N TYR A 45 14.31 -18.30 19.13
CA TYR A 45 13.49 -18.12 17.92
C TYR A 45 13.88 -16.92 17.07
N GLU A 46 14.81 -16.09 17.51
CA GLU A 46 15.21 -14.85 16.83
C GLU A 46 15.57 -15.06 15.36
N THR A 47 16.46 -16.00 15.08
CA THR A 47 16.84 -16.33 13.68
C THR A 47 15.65 -16.77 12.82
N ALA A 48 14.74 -17.56 13.39
CA ALA A 48 13.56 -18.02 12.66
C ALA A 48 12.60 -16.86 12.35
N ILE A 49 12.47 -15.89 13.27
CA ILE A 49 11.64 -14.69 13.08
C ILE A 49 12.24 -13.80 12.01
N TRP A 50 13.57 -13.55 12.03
CA TRP A 50 14.25 -12.78 10.98
C TRP A 50 14.16 -13.46 9.60
N ASN A 51 14.28 -14.78 9.53
CA ASN A 51 14.07 -15.51 8.28
C ASN A 51 12.63 -15.34 7.75
N LEU A 52 11.63 -15.34 8.63
CA LEU A 52 10.25 -15.06 8.25
C LEU A 52 10.09 -13.62 7.73
N HIS A 53 10.73 -12.64 8.40
CA HIS A 53 10.72 -11.25 7.97
C HIS A 53 11.30 -11.11 6.56
N ILE A 54 12.48 -11.67 6.31
CA ILE A 54 13.16 -11.64 5.00
C ILE A 54 12.27 -12.32 3.93
N LEU A 55 11.68 -13.48 4.24
CA LEU A 55 10.79 -14.19 3.31
C LEU A 55 9.54 -13.37 2.96
N ALA A 56 8.92 -12.74 3.96
CA ALA A 56 7.79 -11.83 3.75
C ALA A 56 8.20 -10.61 2.92
N GLY A 57 9.43 -10.10 3.11
CA GLY A 57 10.04 -9.04 2.31
C GLY A 57 10.18 -9.42 0.83
N TYR A 58 10.55 -10.65 0.52
CA TYR A 58 10.56 -11.15 -0.88
C TYR A 58 9.13 -11.24 -1.44
N GLY A 59 8.17 -11.67 -0.63
CA GLY A 59 6.75 -11.68 -1.01
C GLY A 59 6.25 -10.28 -1.37
N LEU A 60 6.56 -9.28 -0.53
CA LEU A 60 6.26 -7.87 -0.79
C LEU A 60 6.94 -7.38 -2.07
N THR A 61 8.23 -7.68 -2.25
CA THR A 61 8.99 -7.29 -3.43
C THR A 61 8.36 -7.82 -4.72
N ALA A 62 8.05 -9.10 -4.77
CA ALA A 62 7.42 -9.72 -5.93
C ALA A 62 6.04 -9.13 -6.23
N ALA A 63 5.21 -8.94 -5.19
CA ALA A 63 3.87 -8.38 -5.35
C ALA A 63 3.91 -6.90 -5.75
N LEU A 64 4.84 -6.10 -5.19
CA LEU A 64 5.03 -4.71 -5.57
C LEU A 64 5.49 -4.60 -7.02
N MET A 65 6.49 -5.37 -7.45
CA MET A 65 6.95 -5.39 -8.84
C MET A 65 5.81 -5.77 -9.81
N ALA A 66 5.05 -6.81 -9.47
CA ALA A 66 3.88 -7.21 -10.26
C ALA A 66 2.84 -6.10 -10.32
N ARG A 67 2.60 -5.38 -9.22
CA ARG A 67 1.67 -4.25 -9.17
C ARG A 67 2.16 -3.05 -9.99
N LEU A 68 3.46 -2.76 -9.94
CA LEU A 68 4.08 -1.69 -10.75
C LEU A 68 3.91 -1.99 -12.24
N LEU A 69 4.21 -3.21 -12.66
CA LEU A 69 4.01 -3.67 -14.05
C LEU A 69 2.54 -3.64 -14.45
N TRP A 70 1.63 -4.11 -13.57
CA TRP A 70 0.19 -4.08 -13.83
C TRP A 70 -0.36 -2.65 -13.98
N GLY A 71 0.25 -1.68 -13.32
CA GLY A 71 -0.03 -0.26 -13.51
C GLY A 71 0.33 0.29 -14.90
N LEU A 72 1.21 -0.38 -15.64
CA LEU A 72 1.60 -0.01 -17.01
C LEU A 72 0.69 -0.68 -18.05
N VAL A 73 0.43 -1.99 -17.88
CA VAL A 73 -0.24 -2.82 -18.93
C VAL A 73 -1.68 -3.19 -18.58
N GLY A 74 -2.13 -2.98 -17.36
CA GLY A 74 -3.44 -3.38 -16.85
C GLY A 74 -4.60 -2.58 -17.43
N PRO A 75 -5.84 -2.89 -17.03
CA PRO A 75 -7.04 -2.15 -17.42
C PRO A 75 -6.99 -0.70 -16.89
N ALA A 76 -7.83 0.17 -17.44
CA ALA A 76 -7.83 1.61 -17.10
C ALA A 76 -7.91 1.87 -15.58
N SER A 77 -8.71 1.08 -14.84
CA SER A 77 -8.86 1.17 -13.39
C SER A 77 -7.61 0.78 -12.59
N ALA A 78 -6.61 0.14 -13.20
CA ALA A 78 -5.35 -0.26 -12.57
C ALA A 78 -4.16 0.63 -12.97
N ARG A 79 -4.31 1.47 -13.99
CA ARG A 79 -3.20 2.23 -14.59
C ARG A 79 -2.77 3.42 -13.73
N TRP A 80 -1.49 3.74 -13.78
CA TRP A 80 -0.89 4.89 -13.12
C TRP A 80 -1.47 6.23 -13.57
N GLN A 81 -1.96 6.32 -14.81
CA GLN A 81 -2.58 7.53 -15.36
C GLN A 81 -3.84 7.93 -14.57
N ASP A 82 -4.56 6.96 -14.00
CA ASP A 82 -5.74 7.20 -13.16
C ASP A 82 -5.40 7.72 -11.75
N LEU A 83 -4.13 7.64 -11.36
CA LEU A 83 -3.62 8.16 -10.08
C LEU A 83 -2.94 9.53 -10.23
N TRP A 84 -2.65 10.00 -11.45
CA TRP A 84 -1.84 11.20 -11.67
C TRP A 84 -2.70 12.42 -11.97
N HIS A 85 -2.93 13.28 -10.94
CA HIS A 85 -3.81 14.46 -11.02
C HIS A 85 -3.10 15.78 -10.65
N PRO A 86 -1.97 16.16 -11.28
CA PRO A 86 -1.15 17.28 -10.83
C PRO A 86 -1.88 18.63 -10.89
N ALA A 87 -2.80 18.83 -11.85
CA ALA A 87 -3.58 20.06 -11.97
C ALA A 87 -4.54 20.23 -10.78
N VAL A 88 -5.21 19.15 -10.36
CA VAL A 88 -6.13 19.15 -9.22
C VAL A 88 -5.37 19.39 -7.92
N TRP A 89 -4.21 18.75 -7.74
CA TRP A 89 -3.38 18.95 -6.54
C TRP A 89 -2.85 20.37 -6.41
N LYS A 90 -2.37 20.97 -7.53
CA LYS A 90 -1.94 22.37 -7.56
C LYS A 90 -3.06 23.35 -7.23
N ASP A 91 -4.26 23.11 -7.77
CA ASP A 91 -5.43 23.98 -7.50
C ASP A 91 -5.89 23.85 -6.05
N SER A 92 -5.96 22.63 -5.51
CA SER A 92 -6.31 22.37 -4.11
C SER A 92 -5.34 23.04 -3.14
N LEU A 93 -4.03 22.96 -3.43
CA LEU A 93 -2.98 23.59 -2.63
C LEU A 93 -3.10 25.13 -2.67
N LYS A 94 -3.36 25.72 -3.86
CA LYS A 94 -3.52 27.17 -4.02
C LYS A 94 -4.76 27.70 -3.30
N ARG A 95 -5.85 26.95 -3.30
CA ARG A 95 -7.14 27.37 -2.73
C ARG A 95 -7.29 26.99 -1.26
N LEU A 96 -6.34 26.18 -0.70
CA LEU A 96 -6.45 25.58 0.64
C LEU A 96 -7.80 24.85 0.84
N ARG A 97 -8.34 24.25 -0.22
CA ARG A 97 -9.60 23.51 -0.22
C ARG A 97 -9.36 22.09 -0.69
N LEU A 98 -9.96 21.14 0.03
CA LEU A 98 -9.99 19.75 -0.41
C LEU A 98 -10.81 19.61 -1.70
N PRO A 99 -10.37 18.86 -2.70
CA PRO A 99 -11.15 18.62 -3.91
C PRO A 99 -12.47 17.93 -3.56
N ASN A 100 -13.54 18.21 -4.31
CA ASN A 100 -14.82 17.54 -4.12
C ASN A 100 -14.67 16.04 -4.47
N ALA A 101 -14.98 15.18 -3.51
CA ALA A 101 -14.72 13.74 -3.52
C ALA A 101 -15.67 12.89 -4.41
N HIS A 102 -16.41 13.50 -5.33
CA HIS A 102 -17.47 12.81 -6.08
C HIS A 102 -17.12 12.65 -7.56
N ARG A 103 -16.05 11.88 -7.85
CA ARG A 103 -15.72 11.45 -9.22
C ARG A 103 -15.80 9.93 -9.34
N VAL A 104 -16.27 9.46 -10.49
CA VAL A 104 -16.13 8.07 -10.91
C VAL A 104 -14.64 7.85 -11.21
N GLY A 105 -13.96 7.00 -10.43
CA GLY A 105 -12.52 6.78 -10.50
C GLY A 105 -11.84 7.03 -9.14
N HIS A 106 -10.51 7.18 -9.14
CA HIS A 106 -9.77 7.46 -7.91
C HIS A 106 -9.94 8.93 -7.50
N ASP A 107 -10.29 9.14 -6.23
CA ASP A 107 -10.27 10.47 -5.61
C ASP A 107 -8.83 11.03 -5.66
N PRO A 108 -8.61 12.31 -6.04
CA PRO A 108 -7.28 12.91 -6.11
C PRO A 108 -6.50 12.88 -4.79
N ILE A 109 -7.19 12.92 -3.63
CA ILE A 109 -6.53 12.81 -2.32
C ILE A 109 -6.13 11.36 -2.07
N ALA A 110 -7.02 10.40 -2.35
CA ALA A 110 -6.70 8.99 -2.26
C ALA A 110 -5.53 8.61 -3.18
N SER A 111 -5.43 9.25 -4.36
CA SER A 111 -4.31 9.05 -5.28
C SER A 111 -2.97 9.48 -4.69
N LEU A 112 -2.91 10.60 -3.94
CA LEU A 112 -1.70 11.00 -3.22
C LEU A 112 -1.32 9.98 -2.13
N ALA A 113 -2.29 9.48 -1.39
CA ALA A 113 -2.05 8.45 -0.37
C ALA A 113 -1.51 7.15 -1.01
N TYR A 114 -2.01 6.75 -2.18
CA TYR A 114 -1.47 5.61 -2.92
C TYR A 114 -0.04 5.86 -3.39
N LEU A 115 0.27 7.01 -3.97
CA LEU A 115 1.63 7.36 -4.41
C LEU A 115 2.60 7.40 -3.23
N PHE A 116 2.18 7.96 -2.10
CA PHE A 116 2.95 7.94 -0.86
C PHE A 116 3.24 6.51 -0.40
N ALA A 117 2.21 5.65 -0.33
CA ALA A 117 2.38 4.25 0.08
C ALA A 117 3.33 3.48 -0.86
N TYR A 118 3.22 3.67 -2.19
CA TYR A 118 4.15 3.06 -3.13
C TYR A 118 5.58 3.57 -2.97
N GLY A 119 5.77 4.87 -2.68
CA GLY A 119 7.08 5.45 -2.37
C GLY A 119 7.70 4.81 -1.13
N VAL A 120 6.94 4.72 -0.03
CA VAL A 120 7.40 4.10 1.22
C VAL A 120 7.66 2.60 1.02
N MET A 121 6.78 1.86 0.36
CA MET A 121 7.01 0.43 0.06
C MET A 121 8.27 0.22 -0.79
N THR A 122 8.52 1.08 -1.77
CA THR A 122 9.74 1.02 -2.60
C THR A 122 10.99 1.26 -1.76
N LEU A 123 10.96 2.26 -0.87
CA LEU A 123 12.04 2.51 0.09
C LEU A 123 12.29 1.28 0.95
N MET A 124 11.23 0.70 1.55
CA MET A 124 11.32 -0.49 2.40
C MET A 124 11.88 -1.71 1.66
N VAL A 125 11.45 -1.92 0.40
CA VAL A 125 11.96 -3.01 -0.44
C VAL A 125 13.42 -2.82 -0.76
N VAL A 126 13.84 -1.63 -1.19
CA VAL A 126 15.24 -1.36 -1.58
C VAL A 126 16.16 -1.47 -0.37
N SER A 127 15.83 -0.82 0.74
CA SER A 127 16.63 -0.90 1.97
C SER A 127 16.63 -2.31 2.57
N GLY A 128 15.47 -2.97 2.66
CA GLY A 128 15.37 -4.32 3.21
C GLY A 128 16.08 -5.39 2.40
N LEU A 129 16.10 -5.31 1.07
CA LEU A 129 16.90 -6.21 0.23
C LEU A 129 18.40 -5.98 0.42
N GLY A 130 18.82 -4.72 0.61
CA GLY A 130 20.20 -4.38 0.93
C GLY A 130 20.63 -4.94 2.27
N LEU A 131 19.84 -4.71 3.34
CA LEU A 131 20.09 -5.23 4.69
C LEU A 131 20.10 -6.76 4.73
N ALA A 132 19.13 -7.42 4.07
CA ALA A 132 19.10 -8.87 3.97
C ALA A 132 20.39 -9.43 3.34
N ALA A 133 20.96 -8.72 2.37
CA ALA A 133 22.20 -9.14 1.71
C ALA A 133 23.44 -8.85 2.55
N SER A 134 23.58 -7.66 3.13
CA SER A 134 24.80 -7.24 3.87
C SER A 134 24.86 -7.87 5.26
N GLU A 135 23.79 -7.77 6.03
CA GLU A 135 23.73 -8.20 7.43
C GLU A 135 23.47 -9.71 7.56
N PHE A 136 22.46 -10.23 6.84
CA PHE A 136 22.05 -11.63 6.97
C PHE A 136 22.66 -12.57 5.92
N GLN A 137 23.49 -12.06 5.01
CA GLN A 137 24.05 -12.85 3.88
C GLN A 137 22.97 -13.62 3.10
N ALA A 138 21.78 -13.05 3.02
CA ALA A 138 20.59 -13.71 2.48
C ALA A 138 20.14 -13.08 1.15
N GLY A 139 19.57 -13.94 0.28
CA GLY A 139 18.88 -13.55 -0.94
C GLY A 139 19.76 -13.30 -2.15
N PRO A 140 19.14 -12.82 -3.24
CA PRO A 140 19.79 -12.74 -4.55
C PRO A 140 20.94 -11.73 -4.62
N LEU A 141 20.96 -10.74 -3.74
CA LEU A 141 21.98 -9.70 -3.69
C LEU A 141 23.16 -10.06 -2.78
N ALA A 142 23.08 -11.11 -1.97
CA ALA A 142 24.12 -11.51 -1.03
C ALA A 142 25.47 -11.77 -1.70
N ALA A 143 25.47 -12.37 -2.91
CA ALA A 143 26.69 -12.63 -3.68
C ALA A 143 27.46 -11.36 -4.06
N TRP A 144 26.78 -10.21 -4.15
CA TRP A 144 27.37 -8.93 -4.58
C TRP A 144 27.55 -7.95 -3.42
N LEU A 145 26.61 -7.95 -2.47
CA LEU A 145 26.54 -6.97 -1.38
C LEU A 145 26.88 -7.55 -0.01
N GLY A 146 27.00 -8.88 0.14
CA GLY A 146 27.20 -9.52 1.43
C GLY A 146 28.47 -9.12 2.19
N ASN A 147 29.47 -8.56 1.50
CA ASN A 147 30.70 -8.04 2.13
C ASN A 147 30.69 -6.50 2.28
N ALA A 148 29.59 -5.83 1.96
CA ALA A 148 29.50 -4.37 1.98
C ALA A 148 28.91 -3.89 3.31
N GLY A 149 29.60 -4.11 4.44
CA GLY A 149 29.12 -3.73 5.79
C GLY A 149 28.74 -2.26 5.94
N TRP A 150 29.33 -1.37 5.13
CA TRP A 150 28.93 0.04 5.11
C TRP A 150 27.47 0.28 4.67
N LEU A 151 26.84 -0.71 4.01
CA LEU A 151 25.42 -0.61 3.60
C LEU A 151 24.49 -0.67 4.82
N GLU A 152 24.86 -1.37 5.88
CA GLU A 152 24.08 -1.42 7.12
C GLU A 152 23.91 0.00 7.67
N ASP A 153 25.02 0.73 7.86
CA ASP A 153 25.03 2.10 8.36
C ASP A 153 24.18 3.07 7.50
N VAL A 154 24.08 2.81 6.19
CA VAL A 154 23.37 3.69 5.27
C VAL A 154 21.89 3.31 5.13
N LEU A 155 21.53 2.04 5.25
CA LEU A 155 20.18 1.53 4.95
C LEU A 155 19.32 1.31 6.19
N GLU A 156 19.91 1.16 7.36
CA GLU A 156 19.20 0.92 8.62
C GLU A 156 18.25 2.09 8.93
N ASP A 157 18.77 3.32 9.06
CA ASP A 157 17.97 4.51 9.35
C ASP A 157 16.81 4.74 8.34
N PRO A 158 17.03 4.67 7.01
CA PRO A 158 15.94 4.75 6.05
C PRO A 158 14.91 3.63 6.18
N HIS A 159 15.33 2.41 6.54
CA HIS A 159 14.43 1.28 6.76
C HIS A 159 13.55 1.50 7.99
N GLU A 160 14.14 1.92 9.12
CA GLU A 160 13.41 2.26 10.34
C GLU A 160 12.43 3.44 10.12
N ALA A 161 12.90 4.50 9.46
CA ALA A 161 12.03 5.62 9.10
C ALA A 161 10.85 5.16 8.22
N GLY A 162 11.13 4.28 7.25
CA GLY A 162 10.11 3.66 6.41
C GLY A 162 9.12 2.82 7.20
N PHE A 163 9.57 2.10 8.22
CA PHE A 163 8.69 1.35 9.13
C PHE A 163 7.71 2.28 9.86
N VAL A 164 8.18 3.37 10.44
CA VAL A 164 7.31 4.35 11.14
C VAL A 164 6.28 4.96 10.16
N LEU A 165 6.71 5.33 8.95
CA LEU A 165 5.81 5.87 7.92
C LEU A 165 4.78 4.83 7.47
N MET A 166 5.18 3.57 7.31
CA MET A 166 4.28 2.47 6.93
C MET A 166 3.27 2.18 8.03
N LEU A 167 3.69 2.14 9.29
CA LEU A 167 2.80 1.93 10.43
C LEU A 167 1.76 3.06 10.52
N GLY A 168 2.20 4.31 10.36
CA GLY A 168 1.30 5.48 10.29
C GLY A 168 0.31 5.38 9.13
N PHE A 169 0.77 4.98 7.95
CA PHE A 169 -0.09 4.77 6.78
C PHE A 169 -1.13 3.67 7.00
N VAL A 170 -0.73 2.52 7.53
CA VAL A 170 -1.65 1.40 7.85
C VAL A 170 -2.69 1.84 8.87
N GLY A 171 -2.28 2.53 9.93
CA GLY A 171 -3.19 3.07 10.93
C GLY A 171 -4.23 4.04 10.34
N LEU A 172 -3.77 4.99 9.50
CA LEU A 172 -4.64 5.94 8.81
C LEU A 172 -5.58 5.24 7.81
N HIS A 173 -5.07 4.26 7.07
CA HIS A 173 -5.85 3.46 6.13
C HIS A 173 -6.98 2.70 6.84
N MET A 174 -6.66 2.03 7.94
CA MET A 174 -7.67 1.32 8.74
C MET A 174 -8.69 2.27 9.38
N ALA A 175 -8.24 3.42 9.89
CA ALA A 175 -9.14 4.45 10.42
C ALA A 175 -10.10 4.99 9.35
N ALA A 176 -9.60 5.23 8.12
CA ALA A 176 -10.42 5.64 7.00
C ALA A 176 -11.46 4.59 6.61
N LEU A 177 -11.08 3.30 6.58
CA LEU A 177 -12.02 2.20 6.31
C LEU A 177 -13.14 2.14 7.36
N VAL A 178 -12.80 2.25 8.64
CA VAL A 178 -13.79 2.29 9.75
C VAL A 178 -14.70 3.50 9.60
N PHE A 179 -14.15 4.67 9.32
CA PHE A 179 -14.91 5.90 9.13
C PHE A 179 -15.92 5.79 7.97
N HIS A 180 -15.50 5.27 6.81
CA HIS A 180 -16.39 5.04 5.67
C HIS A 180 -17.46 3.99 5.99
N GLN A 181 -17.10 2.92 6.71
CA GLN A 181 -18.06 1.90 7.14
C GLN A 181 -19.13 2.47 8.08
N LEU A 182 -18.75 3.33 9.03
CA LEU A 182 -19.69 4.00 9.95
C LEU A 182 -20.63 4.97 9.22
N ARG A 183 -20.21 5.50 8.06
CA ARG A 183 -21.06 6.31 7.17
C ARG A 183 -21.97 5.49 6.24
N GLY A 184 -21.92 4.16 6.34
CA GLY A 184 -22.66 3.25 5.47
C GLY A 184 -22.06 3.08 4.07
N GLU A 185 -20.85 3.60 3.83
CA GLU A 185 -20.13 3.45 2.56
C GLU A 185 -19.37 2.11 2.52
N ARG A 186 -19.68 1.27 1.54
CA ARG A 186 -19.15 -0.10 1.47
C ARG A 186 -17.78 -0.16 0.76
N VAL A 187 -16.82 0.69 1.18
CA VAL A 187 -15.52 0.81 0.53
C VAL A 187 -14.68 -0.45 0.68
N ALA A 188 -14.57 -1.00 1.89
CA ALA A 188 -13.81 -2.21 2.16
C ALA A 188 -14.30 -3.41 1.34
N GLN A 189 -15.61 -3.53 1.12
CA GLN A 189 -16.21 -4.61 0.35
C GLN A 189 -15.82 -4.58 -1.13
N SER A 190 -15.45 -3.41 -1.67
CA SER A 190 -15.02 -3.27 -3.05
C SER A 190 -13.72 -4.02 -3.35
N MET A 191 -12.80 -4.09 -2.38
CA MET A 191 -11.56 -4.87 -2.51
C MET A 191 -11.78 -6.39 -2.37
N VAL A 192 -12.90 -6.81 -1.79
CA VAL A 192 -13.28 -8.24 -1.72
C VAL A 192 -14.07 -8.65 -2.96
N THR A 193 -15.10 -7.87 -3.32
CA THR A 193 -16.06 -8.23 -4.37
C THR A 193 -15.70 -7.70 -5.76
N GLY A 194 -14.86 -6.66 -5.85
CA GLY A 194 -14.56 -5.90 -7.07
C GLY A 194 -15.69 -4.94 -7.48
N LYS A 195 -16.73 -4.79 -6.66
CA LYS A 195 -17.92 -4.00 -6.96
C LYS A 195 -17.96 -2.75 -6.09
N GLN A 196 -18.22 -1.60 -6.70
CA GLN A 196 -18.51 -0.36 -6.00
C GLN A 196 -20.04 -0.15 -5.99
N TYR A 197 -20.54 0.27 -4.84
CA TYR A 197 -21.96 0.56 -4.61
C TYR A 197 -22.11 2.07 -4.56
N LEU A 198 -22.79 2.63 -5.58
CA LEU A 198 -23.04 4.06 -5.71
C LEU A 198 -24.50 4.33 -5.39
N ASP A 199 -24.77 5.24 -4.46
CA ASP A 199 -26.13 5.73 -4.21
C ASP A 199 -26.57 6.63 -5.37
N ALA A 200 -27.61 6.25 -6.09
CA ALA A 200 -28.09 6.96 -7.27
C ALA A 200 -28.57 8.39 -6.99
N GLU A 201 -28.94 8.71 -5.74
CA GLU A 201 -29.42 10.04 -5.35
C GLU A 201 -28.33 11.11 -5.24
N ARG A 202 -27.04 10.72 -5.09
CA ARG A 202 -25.93 11.68 -4.98
C ARG A 202 -25.33 12.08 -6.33
N GLY A 203 -25.71 11.42 -7.41
CA GLY A 203 -25.23 11.69 -8.77
C GLY A 203 -26.03 12.72 -9.57
N VAL A 204 -27.21 13.15 -9.10
CA VAL A 204 -28.16 13.98 -9.87
C VAL A 204 -28.09 15.47 -9.52
N GLN A 205 -27.27 15.89 -8.58
CA GLN A 205 -27.28 17.29 -8.09
C GLN A 205 -26.28 18.24 -8.74
N HIS A 206 -25.58 17.89 -9.82
CA HIS A 206 -24.72 18.84 -10.53
C HIS A 206 -24.71 18.57 -12.05
N ASP A 207 -25.78 19.01 -12.71
CA ASP A 207 -25.76 19.53 -14.07
C ASP A 207 -26.20 21.01 -14.04
#